data_6f0ecfb5cd21957e024b28a12270275b
#
_entry.id   6f0ecfb5cd21957e024b28a12270275b
#
_cell.length_a   1.000
_cell.length_b   1.000
_cell.length_c   1.000
_cell.angle_alpha   90.00
_cell.angle_beta   90.00
_cell.angle_gamma   90.00
#
_symmetry.space_group_name_H-M   'P 1'
#
loop_
_entity.id
_entity.type
_entity.pdbx_description
1 polymer ?
#
loop_
_entity_poly.entity_id
_entity_poly.type
_entity_poly.pdbx_seq_one_letter_code
_entity_poly.pdbx_strand_id
1 'polypeptide(L)'
;GATALLLRTADTGALAAQLEGVVLPAIGIGFEGDAATPDHYHTLMALASERGDDAGLLDIDLGLGPLHALAAGLALHAEAPAAHRLFRVDGWSRHNRGLTAAQELGLITAGLAAMLRGAASAGLNAGDIASRVSVRLALPADSFAGVAACRAMRRLWDGLLSACGIAPTPLVLGGYASLRMMSLLDAEVNMLRTTTALLGGAIGGADLMTGFGHDLLTGEREAGQRTARLVQVMMMAESGLSASLDPASGSPFIEQRTEDLATAGWAAFQAIEAAGGLADAIDSGMIEDQAEAASARREQRLRAGDSDLLGVTLQPVAGPVPDASAEFAGISRPAAIVEHLRRTALASPPRLLILRGASDSAAGEERAMRRLLAMAGLQPVILGADEAEAITAARPDVVIGCGMTAVPHGLAAGSFRAAASILDSGDRLGCL
;
A
#
# COMPACT_ATOMS: atom_id res chain seq x y z
N GLY A 1 15.77 -7.87 17.99
CA GLY A 1 15.04 -7.57 17.36
C GLY A 1 13.59 -7.52 16.94
N ALA A 2 13.04 -8.57 16.32
CA ALA A 2 11.60 -8.63 16.07
C ALA A 2 10.86 -8.98 17.36
N THR A 3 9.70 -8.33 17.59
CA THR A 3 8.85 -8.61 18.75
C THR A 3 7.65 -9.49 18.38
N ALA A 4 7.41 -9.68 17.06
CA ALA A 4 6.40 -10.57 16.53
C ALA A 4 6.90 -11.23 15.24
N LEU A 5 6.40 -12.42 14.96
CA LEU A 5 6.60 -13.17 13.73
C LEU A 5 5.26 -13.28 13.01
N LEU A 6 5.29 -13.03 11.70
CA LEU A 6 4.16 -13.30 10.81
C LEU A 6 4.52 -14.50 9.94
N LEU A 7 3.85 -15.62 10.16
CA LEU A 7 4.11 -16.86 9.46
C LEU A 7 3.31 -16.96 8.18
N ARG A 8 4.00 -17.17 7.08
CA ARG A 8 3.40 -17.41 5.75
C ARG A 8 3.54 -18.89 5.43
N THR A 9 2.58 -19.69 5.86
CA THR A 9 2.54 -21.11 5.54
C THR A 9 1.11 -21.58 5.37
N ALA A 10 0.88 -22.44 4.39
CA ALA A 10 -0.35 -23.21 4.23
C ALA A 10 -0.19 -24.66 4.78
N ASP A 11 1.06 -25.06 5.10
CA ASP A 11 1.40 -26.38 5.60
C ASP A 11 1.66 -26.34 7.11
N THR A 12 0.76 -26.95 7.88
CA THR A 12 0.90 -27.07 9.33
C THR A 12 2.13 -27.90 9.72
N GLY A 13 2.55 -28.87 8.89
CA GLY A 13 3.75 -29.67 9.13
C GLY A 13 5.05 -28.87 9.11
N ALA A 14 5.07 -27.71 8.45
CA ALA A 14 6.24 -26.85 8.40
C ALA A 14 6.41 -25.97 9.66
N LEU A 15 5.39 -25.84 10.52
CA LEU A 15 5.40 -24.92 11.67
C LEU A 15 6.54 -25.22 12.66
N ALA A 16 6.77 -26.49 12.97
CA ALA A 16 7.82 -26.89 13.91
C ALA A 16 9.21 -26.46 13.42
N ALA A 17 9.48 -26.62 12.11
CA ALA A 17 10.75 -26.22 11.50
C ALA A 17 10.87 -24.68 11.41
N GLN A 18 9.80 -23.97 11.06
CA GLN A 18 9.80 -22.51 11.00
C GLN A 18 9.99 -21.85 12.37
N LEU A 19 9.54 -22.51 13.44
CA LEU A 19 9.66 -22.04 14.81
C LEU A 19 10.83 -22.68 15.57
N GLU A 20 11.74 -23.39 14.88
CA GLU A 20 12.93 -23.92 15.50
C GLU A 20 13.80 -22.79 16.10
N GLY A 21 14.20 -22.95 17.34
CA GLY A 21 14.97 -21.92 18.09
C GLY A 21 14.19 -20.69 18.52
N VAL A 22 12.91 -20.58 18.20
CA VAL A 22 12.04 -19.50 18.68
C VAL A 22 11.53 -19.81 20.08
N VAL A 23 11.69 -18.85 21.00
CA VAL A 23 11.13 -18.92 22.37
C VAL A 23 9.69 -18.39 22.28
N LEU A 24 8.70 -19.28 22.22
CA LEU A 24 7.30 -18.97 21.95
C LEU A 24 6.69 -17.94 22.91
N PRO A 25 6.91 -18.02 24.23
CA PRO A 25 6.36 -17.01 25.17
C PRO A 25 7.02 -15.62 25.08
N ALA A 26 8.12 -15.48 24.34
CA ALA A 26 8.84 -14.21 24.23
C ALA A 26 8.49 -13.40 22.99
N ILE A 27 7.64 -13.93 22.09
CA ILE A 27 7.36 -13.32 20.79
C ILE A 27 5.91 -13.52 20.39
N GLY A 28 5.29 -12.49 19.81
CA GLY A 28 3.96 -12.62 19.21
C GLY A 28 4.02 -13.47 17.93
N ILE A 29 3.05 -14.35 17.73
CA ILE A 29 2.94 -15.23 16.56
C ILE A 29 1.64 -14.94 15.83
N GLY A 30 1.75 -14.48 14.59
CA GLY A 30 0.63 -14.27 13.69
C GLY A 30 0.74 -15.14 12.43
N PHE A 31 -0.40 -15.35 11.77
CA PHE A 31 -0.42 -16.03 10.47
C PHE A 31 -0.82 -15.05 9.36
N GLU A 32 -0.23 -15.19 8.18
CA GLU A 32 -0.49 -14.31 7.06
C GLU A 32 -1.59 -14.86 6.15
N GLY A 33 -2.52 -13.97 5.77
CA GLY A 33 -3.55 -14.22 4.76
C GLY A 33 -4.63 -15.20 5.21
N ASP A 34 -5.39 -15.68 4.20
CA ASP A 34 -6.50 -16.63 4.39
C ASP A 34 -6.02 -18.08 4.57
N ALA A 35 -4.70 -18.32 4.68
CA ALA A 35 -4.12 -19.64 4.88
C ALA A 35 -4.28 -20.15 6.32
N ALA A 36 -4.56 -19.26 7.29
CA ALA A 36 -4.77 -19.66 8.67
C ALA A 36 -6.02 -20.52 8.83
N THR A 37 -5.88 -21.66 9.51
CA THR A 37 -6.96 -22.58 9.83
C THR A 37 -6.90 -22.96 11.31
N PRO A 38 -7.96 -23.54 11.88
CA PRO A 38 -7.90 -24.12 13.23
C PRO A 38 -6.76 -25.13 13.40
N ASP A 39 -6.39 -25.87 12.35
CA ASP A 39 -5.30 -26.86 12.41
C ASP A 39 -3.94 -26.19 12.69
N HIS A 40 -3.70 -24.98 12.17
CA HIS A 40 -2.50 -24.21 12.52
C HIS A 40 -2.46 -23.89 14.01
N TYR A 41 -3.61 -23.52 14.56
CA TYR A 41 -3.73 -23.25 16.00
C TYR A 41 -3.45 -24.52 16.81
N HIS A 42 -4.10 -25.63 16.52
CA HIS A 42 -3.90 -26.88 17.23
C HIS A 42 -2.46 -27.40 17.12
N THR A 43 -1.84 -27.29 15.95
CA THR A 43 -0.44 -27.65 15.76
C THR A 43 0.50 -26.77 16.60
N LEU A 44 0.23 -25.45 16.66
CA LEU A 44 1.02 -24.55 17.49
C LEU A 44 0.84 -24.86 19.00
N MET A 45 -0.37 -25.18 19.44
CA MET A 45 -0.63 -25.57 20.82
C MET A 45 0.04 -26.91 21.17
N ALA A 46 0.03 -27.88 20.28
CA ALA A 46 0.75 -29.14 20.46
C ALA A 46 2.26 -28.91 20.60
N LEU A 47 2.83 -28.07 19.72
CA LEU A 47 4.26 -27.72 19.76
C LEU A 47 4.63 -26.99 21.08
N ALA A 48 3.79 -26.06 21.55
CA ALA A 48 3.99 -25.38 22.81
C ALA A 48 3.96 -26.38 23.99
N SER A 49 2.99 -27.29 24.00
CA SER A 49 2.89 -28.33 25.02
C SER A 49 4.10 -29.27 25.03
N GLU A 50 4.60 -29.70 23.86
CA GLU A 50 5.81 -30.51 23.71
C GLU A 50 7.06 -29.82 24.27
N ARG A 51 7.12 -28.47 24.16
CA ARG A 51 8.21 -27.64 24.68
C ARG A 51 8.05 -27.30 26.17
N GLY A 52 6.88 -27.60 26.76
CA GLY A 52 6.57 -27.26 28.14
C GLY A 52 6.19 -25.78 28.34
N ASP A 53 5.79 -25.09 27.26
CA ASP A 53 5.33 -23.71 27.32
C ASP A 53 3.86 -23.64 27.79
N ASP A 54 3.51 -22.64 28.62
CA ASP A 54 2.15 -22.37 29.02
C ASP A 54 1.40 -21.65 27.87
N ALA A 55 0.40 -22.31 27.32
CA ALA A 55 -0.44 -21.76 26.25
C ALA A 55 -1.06 -20.40 26.61
N GLY A 56 -1.41 -20.17 27.88
CA GLY A 56 -1.99 -18.90 28.34
C GLY A 56 -1.03 -17.72 28.30
N LEU A 57 0.27 -17.96 28.21
CA LEU A 57 1.32 -16.93 28.10
C LEU A 57 1.71 -16.60 26.66
N LEU A 58 1.18 -17.33 25.66
CA LEU A 58 1.49 -17.08 24.27
C LEU A 58 0.70 -15.89 23.73
N ASP A 59 1.35 -15.04 22.97
CA ASP A 59 0.70 -13.97 22.21
C ASP A 59 0.42 -14.45 20.78
N ILE A 60 -0.81 -14.85 20.51
CA ILE A 60 -1.22 -15.44 19.24
C ILE A 60 -2.24 -14.57 18.54
N ASP A 61 -2.04 -14.36 17.24
CA ASP A 61 -3.00 -13.76 16.33
C ASP A 61 -3.24 -14.71 15.14
N LEU A 62 -4.24 -15.59 15.27
CA LEU A 62 -4.53 -16.62 14.27
C LEU A 62 -5.00 -16.04 12.94
N GLY A 63 -5.78 -14.97 12.98
CA GLY A 63 -6.13 -14.23 11.78
C GLY A 63 -7.25 -14.83 10.93
N LEU A 64 -8.18 -15.58 11.52
CA LEU A 64 -9.35 -16.11 10.82
C LEU A 64 -10.25 -14.97 10.30
N GLY A 65 -10.62 -15.03 9.01
CA GLY A 65 -11.42 -14.00 8.37
C GLY A 65 -12.89 -13.98 8.78
N PRO A 66 -13.59 -12.84 8.58
CA PRO A 66 -14.96 -12.62 9.07
C PRO A 66 -16.04 -13.40 8.31
N LEU A 67 -15.73 -13.97 7.16
CA LEU A 67 -16.69 -14.67 6.30
C LEU A 67 -16.42 -16.18 6.24
N HIS A 68 -15.34 -16.57 5.59
CA HIS A 68 -15.07 -18.00 5.30
C HIS A 68 -14.70 -18.83 6.53
N ALA A 69 -14.02 -18.22 7.50
CA ALA A 69 -13.51 -18.91 8.69
C ALA A 69 -14.24 -18.52 9.99
N LEU A 70 -15.31 -17.74 9.91
CA LEU A 70 -16.02 -17.26 11.10
C LEU A 70 -16.55 -18.40 11.97
N ALA A 71 -17.25 -19.37 11.40
CA ALA A 71 -17.81 -20.49 12.14
C ALA A 71 -16.73 -21.34 12.84
N ALA A 72 -15.61 -21.56 12.16
CA ALA A 72 -14.46 -22.28 12.72
C ALA A 72 -13.81 -21.51 13.89
N GLY A 73 -13.67 -20.18 13.75
CA GLY A 73 -13.16 -19.33 14.82
C GLY A 73 -14.10 -19.26 16.03
N LEU A 74 -15.41 -19.22 15.81
CA LEU A 74 -16.40 -19.25 16.90
C LEU A 74 -16.38 -20.60 17.65
N ALA A 75 -16.16 -21.72 16.95
CA ALA A 75 -15.96 -23.02 17.60
C ALA A 75 -14.66 -23.04 18.43
N LEU A 76 -13.57 -22.53 17.89
CA LEU A 76 -12.28 -22.45 18.56
C LEU A 76 -12.29 -21.52 19.79
N HIS A 77 -13.18 -20.51 19.81
CA HIS A 77 -13.32 -19.58 20.93
C HIS A 77 -13.57 -20.29 22.26
N ALA A 78 -14.29 -21.42 22.26
CA ALA A 78 -14.65 -22.14 23.50
C ALA A 78 -13.42 -22.82 24.15
N GLU A 79 -12.39 -23.14 23.39
CA GLU A 79 -11.21 -23.88 23.86
C GLU A 79 -9.94 -23.01 23.95
N ALA A 80 -9.88 -21.92 23.23
CA ALA A 80 -8.67 -21.07 23.19
C ALA A 80 -8.60 -20.13 24.42
N PRO A 81 -7.41 -19.96 25.05
CA PRO A 81 -7.19 -18.95 26.09
C PRO A 81 -7.70 -17.56 25.69
N ALA A 82 -8.20 -16.80 26.65
CA ALA A 82 -8.79 -15.48 26.40
C ALA A 82 -7.80 -14.46 25.81
N ALA A 83 -6.51 -14.64 26.06
CA ALA A 83 -5.45 -13.78 25.52
C ALA A 83 -5.21 -13.95 24.01
N HIS A 84 -5.67 -15.06 23.40
CA HIS A 84 -5.43 -15.32 21.99
C HIS A 84 -6.41 -14.58 21.10
N ARG A 85 -5.91 -13.86 20.11
CA ARG A 85 -6.71 -13.26 19.03
C ARG A 85 -6.97 -14.32 17.97
N LEU A 86 -8.22 -14.54 17.68
CA LEU A 86 -8.65 -15.58 16.75
C LEU A 86 -9.02 -15.00 15.39
N PHE A 87 -9.54 -13.78 15.37
CA PHE A 87 -10.13 -13.16 14.21
C PHE A 87 -9.32 -11.98 13.72
N ARG A 88 -9.29 -11.82 12.39
CA ARG A 88 -8.69 -10.65 11.77
C ARG A 88 -9.52 -10.15 10.60
N VAL A 89 -9.71 -8.83 10.53
CA VAL A 89 -10.24 -8.19 9.33
C VAL A 89 -9.11 -7.55 8.54
N ASP A 90 -8.94 -7.99 7.31
CA ASP A 90 -7.86 -7.55 6.42
C ASP A 90 -8.33 -6.48 5.44
N GLY A 91 -8.02 -5.21 5.73
CA GLY A 91 -8.16 -4.09 4.80
C GLY A 91 -6.98 -3.93 3.86
N TRP A 92 -5.76 -4.28 4.31
CA TRP A 92 -4.52 -4.09 3.58
C TRP A 92 -4.51 -4.75 2.20
N SER A 93 -5.01 -5.99 2.08
CA SER A 93 -5.08 -6.69 0.80
C SER A 93 -5.96 -5.95 -0.20
N ARG A 94 -7.11 -5.45 0.23
CA ARG A 94 -8.04 -4.69 -0.64
C ARG A 94 -7.54 -3.28 -0.93
N HIS A 95 -6.84 -2.64 0.01
CA HIS A 95 -6.10 -1.42 -0.24
C HIS A 95 -5.11 -1.57 -1.40
N ASN A 96 -4.31 -2.65 -1.39
CA ASN A 96 -3.32 -2.91 -2.44
C ASN A 96 -3.96 -3.23 -3.79
N ARG A 97 -5.21 -3.69 -3.82
CA ARG A 97 -6.00 -3.86 -5.05
C ARG A 97 -6.63 -2.56 -5.55
N GLY A 98 -6.65 -1.51 -4.74
CA GLY A 98 -7.06 -0.19 -5.23
C GLY A 98 -7.94 0.63 -4.32
N LEU A 99 -8.52 0.13 -3.24
CA LEU A 99 -9.39 0.90 -2.36
C LEU A 99 -8.72 2.17 -1.84
N THR A 100 -9.48 3.23 -1.68
CA THR A 100 -9.04 4.42 -0.92
C THR A 100 -8.96 4.11 0.57
N ALA A 101 -8.28 4.96 1.35
CA ALA A 101 -8.22 4.78 2.80
C ALA A 101 -9.61 4.77 3.46
N ALA A 102 -10.54 5.63 3.02
CA ALA A 102 -11.90 5.64 3.53
C ALA A 102 -12.67 4.35 3.21
N GLN A 103 -12.54 3.83 1.98
CA GLN A 103 -13.14 2.55 1.58
C GLN A 103 -12.54 1.36 2.33
N GLU A 104 -11.22 1.38 2.56
CA GLU A 104 -10.53 0.39 3.39
C GLU A 104 -11.07 0.37 4.83
N LEU A 105 -11.18 1.54 5.46
CA LEU A 105 -11.75 1.68 6.81
C LEU A 105 -13.21 1.21 6.87
N GLY A 106 -14.02 1.57 5.86
CA GLY A 106 -15.40 1.12 5.76
C GLY A 106 -15.52 -0.39 5.62
N LEU A 107 -14.67 -1.01 4.80
CA LEU A 107 -14.62 -2.47 4.62
C LEU A 107 -14.19 -3.17 5.92
N ILE A 108 -13.18 -2.65 6.62
CA ILE A 108 -12.76 -3.21 7.92
C ILE A 108 -13.93 -3.13 8.91
N THR A 109 -14.60 -1.98 9.00
CA THR A 109 -15.73 -1.79 9.90
C THR A 109 -16.90 -2.74 9.59
N ALA A 110 -17.18 -2.98 8.29
CA ALA A 110 -18.19 -3.95 7.85
C ALA A 110 -17.81 -5.40 8.23
N GLY A 111 -16.53 -5.76 8.10
CA GLY A 111 -16.02 -7.07 8.55
C GLY A 111 -16.15 -7.27 10.06
N LEU A 112 -15.83 -6.24 10.84
CA LEU A 112 -16.00 -6.24 12.29
C LEU A 112 -17.48 -6.38 12.66
N ALA A 113 -18.38 -5.65 12.01
CA ALA A 113 -19.83 -5.75 12.22
C ALA A 113 -20.36 -7.16 11.87
N ALA A 114 -19.88 -7.74 10.77
CA ALA A 114 -20.26 -9.10 10.38
C ALA A 114 -19.83 -10.14 11.42
N MET A 115 -18.64 -10.00 12.01
CA MET A 115 -18.17 -10.89 13.08
C MET A 115 -19.01 -10.78 14.34
N LEU A 116 -19.28 -9.55 14.82
CA LEU A 116 -20.11 -9.33 16.02
C LEU A 116 -21.52 -9.86 15.82
N ARG A 117 -22.10 -9.68 14.64
CA ARG A 117 -23.42 -10.21 14.24
C ARG A 117 -23.41 -11.75 14.21
N GLY A 118 -22.37 -12.35 13.65
CA GLY A 118 -22.19 -13.80 13.61
C GLY A 118 -22.07 -14.41 15.00
N ALA A 119 -21.32 -13.76 15.90
CA ALA A 119 -21.21 -14.18 17.30
C ALA A 119 -22.57 -14.14 18.01
N ALA A 120 -23.32 -13.05 17.87
CA ALA A 120 -24.66 -12.92 18.46
C ALA A 120 -25.62 -13.98 17.89
N SER A 121 -25.56 -14.27 16.58
CA SER A 121 -26.38 -15.31 15.94
C SER A 121 -26.03 -16.73 16.42
N ALA A 122 -24.76 -16.95 16.83
CA ALA A 122 -24.32 -18.20 17.45
C ALA A 122 -24.62 -18.28 18.95
N GLY A 123 -25.27 -17.28 19.53
CA GLY A 123 -25.57 -17.22 20.97
C GLY A 123 -24.36 -16.90 21.85
N LEU A 124 -23.27 -16.40 21.29
CA LEU A 124 -22.08 -16.01 22.02
C LEU A 124 -22.15 -14.53 22.43
N ASN A 125 -21.45 -14.18 23.51
CA ASN A 125 -21.29 -12.79 23.91
C ASN A 125 -20.41 -12.05 22.90
N ALA A 126 -20.97 -11.08 22.21
CA ALA A 126 -20.24 -10.29 21.21
C ALA A 126 -19.06 -9.50 21.82
N GLY A 127 -19.12 -9.13 23.10
CA GLY A 127 -18.01 -8.48 23.81
C GLY A 127 -16.80 -9.39 24.00
N ASP A 128 -17.02 -10.69 24.23
CA ASP A 128 -15.92 -11.66 24.34
C ASP A 128 -15.24 -11.84 22.97
N ILE A 129 -16.01 -11.85 21.90
CA ILE A 129 -15.46 -11.91 20.54
C ILE A 129 -14.73 -10.61 20.17
N ALA A 130 -15.26 -9.44 20.56
CA ALA A 130 -14.62 -8.13 20.35
C ALA A 130 -13.20 -8.08 20.94
N SER A 131 -12.95 -8.73 22.07
CA SER A 131 -11.63 -8.78 22.69
C SER A 131 -10.61 -9.66 21.94
N ARG A 132 -11.06 -10.47 20.97
CA ARG A 132 -10.25 -11.45 20.22
C ARG A 132 -10.03 -11.08 18.77
N VAL A 133 -10.20 -9.79 18.45
CA VAL A 133 -10.10 -9.27 17.08
C VAL A 133 -8.84 -8.46 16.88
N SER A 134 -8.22 -8.63 15.73
CA SER A 134 -7.20 -7.73 15.18
C SER A 134 -7.64 -7.20 13.82
N VAL A 135 -7.02 -6.12 13.36
CA VAL A 135 -7.22 -5.59 12.00
C VAL A 135 -5.88 -5.37 11.31
N ARG A 136 -5.87 -5.50 9.97
CA ARG A 136 -4.74 -5.12 9.13
C ARG A 136 -5.09 -3.87 8.35
N LEU A 137 -4.32 -2.81 8.57
CA LEU A 137 -4.49 -1.51 7.94
C LEU A 137 -3.26 -1.16 7.10
N ALA A 138 -3.47 -0.58 5.92
CA ALA A 138 -2.38 -0.14 5.06
C ALA A 138 -1.81 1.21 5.52
N LEU A 139 -0.50 1.27 5.60
CA LEU A 139 0.27 2.48 5.89
C LEU A 139 0.85 3.03 4.59
N PRO A 140 0.40 4.21 4.13
CA PRO A 140 0.94 4.87 2.94
C PRO A 140 2.26 5.59 3.24
N ALA A 141 2.99 5.99 2.19
CA ALA A 141 4.19 6.81 2.33
C ALA A 141 3.92 8.22 2.90
N ASP A 142 2.69 8.74 2.80
CA ASP A 142 2.25 9.94 3.52
C ASP A 142 2.06 9.61 5.00
N SER A 143 3.06 9.95 5.83
CA SER A 143 3.05 9.66 7.26
C SER A 143 1.83 10.24 7.97
N PHE A 144 1.40 11.45 7.63
CA PHE A 144 0.22 12.07 8.24
C PHE A 144 -1.07 11.35 7.86
N ALA A 145 -1.15 10.79 6.64
CA ALA A 145 -2.26 9.93 6.27
C ALA A 145 -2.26 8.63 7.07
N GLY A 146 -1.08 8.04 7.32
CA GLY A 146 -0.92 6.87 8.17
C GLY A 146 -1.38 7.13 9.60
N VAL A 147 -0.95 8.25 10.21
CA VAL A 147 -1.39 8.68 11.54
C VAL A 147 -2.92 8.80 11.59
N ALA A 148 -3.51 9.55 10.64
CA ALA A 148 -4.95 9.76 10.61
C ALA A 148 -5.73 8.45 10.42
N ALA A 149 -5.24 7.52 9.59
CA ALA A 149 -5.89 6.24 9.34
C ALA A 149 -5.93 5.35 10.59
N CYS A 150 -4.83 5.25 11.34
CA CYS A 150 -4.79 4.50 12.60
C CYS A 150 -5.77 5.09 13.64
N ARG A 151 -5.76 6.40 13.80
CA ARG A 151 -6.65 7.11 14.74
C ARG A 151 -8.12 7.00 14.32
N ALA A 152 -8.43 7.15 13.02
CA ALA A 152 -9.77 7.00 12.48
C ALA A 152 -10.31 5.57 12.67
N MET A 153 -9.48 4.53 12.49
CA MET A 153 -9.89 3.14 12.72
C MET A 153 -10.34 2.90 14.17
N ARG A 154 -9.61 3.43 15.15
CA ARG A 154 -9.99 3.31 16.57
C ARG A 154 -11.32 4.02 16.85
N ARG A 155 -11.54 5.21 16.27
CA ARG A 155 -12.83 5.93 16.41
C ARG A 155 -13.99 5.16 15.77
N LEU A 156 -13.77 4.55 14.61
CA LEU A 156 -14.80 3.72 13.96
C LEU A 156 -15.12 2.47 14.79
N TRP A 157 -14.11 1.85 15.40
CA TRP A 157 -14.30 0.74 16.32
C TRP A 157 -15.11 1.12 17.53
N ASP A 158 -14.75 2.19 18.22
CA ASP A 158 -15.49 2.69 19.39
C ASP A 158 -16.94 3.03 19.04
N GLY A 159 -17.16 3.65 17.88
CA GLY A 159 -18.49 3.94 17.34
C GLY A 159 -19.31 2.68 17.09
N LEU A 160 -18.70 1.65 16.50
CA LEU A 160 -19.35 0.36 16.23
C LEU A 160 -19.72 -0.36 17.53
N LEU A 161 -18.81 -0.44 18.51
CA LEU A 161 -19.08 -1.04 19.81
C LEU A 161 -20.22 -0.33 20.53
N SER A 162 -20.19 0.99 20.54
CA SER A 162 -21.25 1.82 21.14
C SER A 162 -22.61 1.57 20.49
N ALA A 163 -22.67 1.50 19.15
CA ALA A 163 -23.88 1.20 18.40
C ALA A 163 -24.44 -0.20 18.69
N CYS A 164 -23.54 -1.16 19.01
CA CYS A 164 -23.91 -2.53 19.39
C CYS A 164 -24.21 -2.70 20.90
N GLY A 165 -24.06 -1.66 21.72
CA GLY A 165 -24.23 -1.74 23.19
C GLY A 165 -23.14 -2.56 23.88
N ILE A 166 -21.96 -2.71 23.24
CA ILE A 166 -20.81 -3.44 23.78
C ILE A 166 -19.91 -2.45 24.52
N ALA A 167 -19.37 -2.88 25.67
CA ALA A 167 -18.44 -2.08 26.44
C ALA A 167 -17.17 -1.75 25.62
N PRO A 168 -16.54 -0.58 25.83
CA PRO A 168 -15.30 -0.22 25.17
C PRO A 168 -14.25 -1.32 25.30
N THR A 169 -13.74 -1.81 24.19
CA THR A 169 -12.77 -2.91 24.11
C THR A 169 -11.64 -2.48 23.20
N PRO A 170 -10.36 -2.57 23.61
CA PRO A 170 -9.24 -2.21 22.77
C PRO A 170 -9.22 -3.02 21.49
N LEU A 171 -8.92 -2.34 20.35
CA LEU A 171 -8.68 -2.99 19.06
C LEU A 171 -7.19 -3.16 18.86
N VAL A 172 -6.74 -4.38 18.51
CA VAL A 172 -5.36 -4.60 18.07
C VAL A 172 -5.22 -4.20 16.61
N LEU A 173 -4.44 -3.17 16.38
CA LEU A 173 -4.23 -2.55 15.07
C LEU A 173 -2.87 -2.94 14.49
N GLY A 174 -2.88 -3.77 13.45
CA GLY A 174 -1.72 -4.08 12.65
C GLY A 174 -1.56 -3.08 11.49
N GLY A 175 -0.50 -2.30 11.53
CA GLY A 175 -0.11 -1.39 10.44
C GLY A 175 0.86 -2.05 9.48
N TYR A 176 0.49 -2.17 8.21
CA TYR A 176 1.30 -2.82 7.17
C TYR A 176 1.69 -1.81 6.09
N ALA A 177 2.98 -1.71 5.79
CA ALA A 177 3.42 -0.84 4.70
C ALA A 177 2.68 -1.19 3.39
N SER A 178 2.18 -0.17 2.70
CA SER A 178 1.41 -0.37 1.47
C SER A 178 2.33 -0.83 0.34
N LEU A 179 2.02 -1.96 -0.30
CA LEU A 179 2.75 -2.40 -1.50
C LEU A 179 2.40 -1.56 -2.72
N ARG A 180 1.22 -0.94 -2.72
CA ARG A 180 0.77 -0.06 -3.79
C ARG A 180 1.69 1.13 -4.03
N MET A 181 2.39 1.61 -3.00
CA MET A 181 3.33 2.73 -3.12
C MET A 181 4.68 2.34 -3.73
N MET A 182 4.99 1.05 -3.84
CA MET A 182 6.30 0.58 -4.30
C MET A 182 6.46 0.67 -5.82
N SER A 183 7.71 0.82 -6.26
CA SER A 183 8.11 0.87 -7.66
C SER A 183 9.23 -0.13 -7.94
N LEU A 184 9.24 -0.66 -9.17
CA LEU A 184 10.37 -1.40 -9.73
C LEU A 184 11.51 -0.47 -10.17
N LEU A 185 11.17 0.80 -10.46
CA LEU A 185 12.14 1.85 -10.75
C LEU A 185 12.64 2.43 -9.44
N ASP A 186 13.97 2.57 -9.31
CA ASP A 186 14.61 3.12 -8.11
C ASP A 186 14.14 2.40 -6.83
N ALA A 187 14.50 1.12 -6.73
CA ALA A 187 14.08 0.28 -5.61
C ALA A 187 14.52 0.83 -4.24
N GLU A 188 15.63 1.56 -4.20
CA GLU A 188 16.15 2.20 -2.98
C GLU A 188 15.16 3.24 -2.41
N VAL A 189 14.40 3.92 -3.25
CA VAL A 189 13.33 4.85 -2.81
C VAL A 189 12.19 4.11 -2.10
N ASN A 190 11.98 2.81 -2.36
CA ASN A 190 11.02 2.01 -1.59
C ASN A 190 11.39 1.92 -0.11
N MET A 191 12.68 1.97 0.23
CA MET A 191 13.14 2.03 1.63
C MET A 191 12.63 3.31 2.32
N LEU A 192 12.73 4.45 1.64
CA LEU A 192 12.20 5.73 2.15
C LEU A 192 10.68 5.67 2.31
N ARG A 193 9.97 5.10 1.33
CA ARG A 193 8.51 4.93 1.40
C ARG A 193 8.09 4.04 2.56
N THR A 194 8.77 2.92 2.76
CA THR A 194 8.50 2.01 3.90
C THR A 194 8.80 2.71 5.22
N THR A 195 9.91 3.47 5.31
CA THR A 195 10.28 4.22 6.51
C THR A 195 9.21 5.24 6.91
N THR A 196 8.76 6.06 5.97
CA THR A 196 7.73 7.08 6.24
C THR A 196 6.36 6.46 6.55
N ALA A 197 6.03 5.33 5.94
CA ALA A 197 4.82 4.57 6.25
C ALA A 197 4.83 4.03 7.68
N LEU A 198 5.92 3.38 8.09
CA LEU A 198 6.08 2.85 9.44
C LEU A 198 6.12 3.98 10.48
N LEU A 199 6.73 5.12 10.16
CA LEU A 199 6.68 6.31 11.03
C LEU A 199 5.24 6.77 11.26
N GLY A 200 4.43 6.84 10.21
CA GLY A 200 3.00 7.15 10.31
C GLY A 200 2.24 6.17 11.19
N GLY A 201 2.50 4.88 11.05
CA GLY A 201 1.91 3.83 11.89
C GLY A 201 2.32 3.97 13.36
N ALA A 202 3.61 4.18 13.64
CA ALA A 202 4.14 4.32 15.00
C ALA A 202 3.53 5.53 15.73
N ILE A 203 3.51 6.70 15.07
CA ILE A 203 2.89 7.93 15.61
C ILE A 203 1.38 7.78 15.76
N GLY A 204 0.73 7.07 14.81
CA GLY A 204 -0.72 6.82 14.83
C GLY A 204 -1.16 5.76 15.84
N GLY A 205 -0.24 5.12 16.54
CA GLY A 205 -0.52 4.14 17.60
C GLY A 205 -0.90 2.76 17.05
N ALA A 206 -0.27 2.29 15.97
CA ALA A 206 -0.37 0.89 15.55
C ALA A 206 0.31 -0.01 16.60
N ASP A 207 -0.36 -1.11 16.99
CA ASP A 207 0.16 -2.04 18.01
C ASP A 207 1.23 -2.98 17.42
N LEU A 208 1.06 -3.36 16.16
CA LEU A 208 1.98 -4.19 15.39
C LEU A 208 2.30 -3.50 14.08
N MET A 209 3.56 -3.58 13.63
CA MET A 209 3.96 -2.99 12.35
C MET A 209 4.72 -4.00 11.49
N THR A 210 4.36 -4.03 10.20
CA THR A 210 5.04 -4.85 9.20
C THR A 210 5.58 -3.96 8.09
N GLY A 211 6.90 -3.90 7.97
CA GLY A 211 7.62 -3.30 6.85
C GLY A 211 8.11 -4.36 5.88
N PHE A 212 8.25 -3.98 4.61
CA PHE A 212 8.73 -4.85 3.54
C PHE A 212 10.07 -4.37 3.00
N GLY A 213 10.88 -5.29 2.52
CA GLY A 213 12.13 -4.99 1.85
C GLY A 213 11.93 -4.09 0.62
N HIS A 214 12.90 -3.23 0.37
CA HIS A 214 12.86 -2.32 -0.78
C HIS A 214 12.86 -3.06 -2.12
N ASP A 215 13.38 -4.28 -2.15
CA ASP A 215 13.50 -5.18 -3.30
C ASP A 215 12.41 -6.26 -3.37
N LEU A 216 11.38 -6.16 -2.54
CA LEU A 216 10.28 -7.14 -2.46
C LEU A 216 9.67 -7.45 -3.84
N LEU A 217 9.42 -6.44 -4.67
CA LEU A 217 8.77 -6.62 -5.97
C LEU A 217 9.56 -7.49 -6.96
N THR A 218 10.88 -7.59 -6.78
CA THR A 218 11.78 -8.39 -7.63
C THR A 218 12.22 -9.71 -7.00
N GLY A 219 11.61 -10.07 -5.88
CA GLY A 219 11.99 -11.20 -5.04
C GLY A 219 12.89 -10.72 -3.89
N GLU A 220 12.30 -10.62 -2.71
CA GLU A 220 12.94 -10.08 -1.50
C GLU A 220 14.26 -10.80 -1.18
N ARG A 221 15.29 -10.02 -0.92
CA ARG A 221 16.61 -10.50 -0.54
C ARG A 221 16.85 -10.26 0.96
N GLU A 222 17.78 -10.98 1.54
CA GLU A 222 18.15 -10.83 2.95
C GLU A 222 18.50 -9.37 3.32
N ALA A 223 19.14 -8.63 2.43
CA ALA A 223 19.47 -7.23 2.63
C ALA A 223 18.22 -6.33 2.76
N GLY A 224 17.20 -6.55 1.93
CA GLY A 224 15.92 -5.84 1.99
C GLY A 224 15.17 -6.12 3.29
N GLN A 225 15.04 -7.40 3.64
CA GLN A 225 14.41 -7.84 4.90
C GLN A 225 15.12 -7.26 6.13
N ARG A 226 16.45 -7.31 6.14
CA ARG A 226 17.26 -6.73 7.20
C ARG A 226 17.02 -5.23 7.35
N THR A 227 17.00 -4.49 6.24
CA THR A 227 16.76 -3.05 6.23
C THR A 227 15.37 -2.71 6.77
N ALA A 228 14.32 -3.40 6.32
CA ALA A 228 12.96 -3.20 6.80
C ALA A 228 12.83 -3.40 8.32
N ARG A 229 13.54 -4.40 8.86
CA ARG A 229 13.61 -4.63 10.32
C ARG A 229 14.40 -3.54 11.02
N LEU A 230 15.56 -3.13 10.50
CA LEU A 230 16.41 -2.12 11.14
C LEU A 230 15.74 -0.76 11.24
N VAL A 231 14.92 -0.37 10.25
CA VAL A 231 14.11 0.85 10.31
C VAL A 231 13.23 0.85 11.56
N GLN A 232 12.55 -0.25 11.87
CA GLN A 232 11.68 -0.34 13.05
C GLN A 232 12.49 -0.33 14.34
N VAL A 233 13.61 -1.03 14.38
CA VAL A 233 14.53 -1.03 15.56
C VAL A 233 15.05 0.38 15.83
N MET A 234 15.45 1.12 14.79
CA MET A 234 15.92 2.50 14.92
C MET A 234 14.81 3.42 15.45
N MET A 235 13.57 3.26 14.96
CA MET A 235 12.41 4.01 15.46
C MET A 235 12.17 3.75 16.96
N MET A 236 12.28 2.52 17.40
CA MET A 236 12.11 2.17 18.83
C MET A 236 13.27 2.62 19.71
N ALA A 237 14.51 2.45 19.24
CA ALA A 237 15.70 2.60 20.08
C ALA A 237 16.31 4.01 20.06
N GLU A 238 16.21 4.73 18.95
CA GLU A 238 16.95 5.98 18.74
C GLU A 238 16.05 7.21 18.48
N SER A 239 14.85 7.04 17.91
CA SER A 239 14.03 8.18 17.51
C SER A 239 13.23 8.82 18.65
N GLY A 240 13.17 8.19 19.83
CA GLY A 240 12.43 8.69 20.99
C GLY A 240 10.89 8.67 20.82
N LEU A 241 10.34 7.95 19.84
CA LEU A 241 8.89 7.89 19.59
C LEU A 241 8.11 7.32 20.78
N SER A 242 8.74 6.47 21.59
CA SER A 242 8.15 5.89 22.81
C SER A 242 8.06 6.86 23.99
N ALA A 243 8.61 8.07 23.89
CA ALA A 243 8.59 9.05 24.98
C ALA A 243 7.21 9.68 25.21
N SER A 244 6.28 9.57 24.25
CA SER A 244 4.92 10.07 24.32
C SER A 244 3.91 8.99 23.88
N LEU A 245 2.78 8.92 24.57
CA LEU A 245 1.70 7.98 24.23
C LEU A 245 0.98 8.37 22.92
N ASP A 246 0.77 9.66 22.71
CA ASP A 246 0.14 10.19 21.49
C ASP A 246 0.84 11.50 21.08
N PRO A 247 1.97 11.40 20.36
CA PRO A 247 2.74 12.59 19.97
C PRO A 247 2.01 13.47 18.95
N ALA A 248 0.96 12.97 18.28
CA ALA A 248 0.16 13.70 17.31
C ALA A 248 -1.05 14.41 17.94
N SER A 249 -1.36 14.15 19.20
CA SER A 249 -2.52 14.70 19.91
C SER A 249 -2.48 16.23 19.94
N GLY A 250 -3.64 16.85 19.68
CA GLY A 250 -3.80 18.30 19.70
C GLY A 250 -3.28 19.05 18.47
N SER A 251 -2.74 18.35 17.46
CA SER A 251 -2.43 18.95 16.16
C SER A 251 -3.73 19.19 15.37
N PRO A 252 -4.16 20.44 15.11
CA PRO A 252 -5.42 20.70 14.40
C PRO A 252 -5.48 20.04 13.03
N PHE A 253 -4.36 19.96 12.33
CA PHE A 253 -4.27 19.28 11.03
C PHE A 253 -4.52 17.78 11.14
N ILE A 254 -3.91 17.11 12.13
CA ILE A 254 -4.09 15.68 12.33
C ILE A 254 -5.49 15.36 12.83
N GLU A 255 -6.01 16.15 13.77
CA GLU A 255 -7.36 15.96 14.31
C GLU A 255 -8.42 16.11 13.21
N GLN A 256 -8.33 17.18 12.37
CA GLN A 256 -9.25 17.38 11.26
C GLN A 256 -9.17 16.24 10.24
N ARG A 257 -7.96 15.84 9.86
CA ARG A 257 -7.75 14.76 8.89
C ARG A 257 -8.26 13.42 9.41
N THR A 258 -8.14 13.18 10.71
CA THR A 258 -8.68 12.00 11.40
C THR A 258 -10.21 12.01 11.35
N GLU A 259 -10.84 13.15 11.66
CA GLU A 259 -12.30 13.30 11.64
C GLU A 259 -12.87 13.11 10.24
N ASP A 260 -12.28 13.77 9.24
CA ASP A 260 -12.71 13.68 7.85
C ASP A 260 -12.63 12.22 7.35
N LEU A 261 -11.54 11.53 7.71
CA LEU A 261 -11.34 10.14 7.30
C LEU A 261 -12.27 9.17 8.05
N ALA A 262 -12.52 9.40 9.33
CA ALA A 262 -13.48 8.60 10.10
C ALA A 262 -14.91 8.77 9.56
N THR A 263 -15.31 10.00 9.25
CA THR A 263 -16.62 10.31 8.66
C THR A 263 -16.78 9.64 7.29
N ALA A 264 -15.78 9.73 6.43
CA ALA A 264 -15.79 9.09 5.11
C ALA A 264 -15.76 7.55 5.22
N GLY A 265 -15.00 7.00 6.18
CA GLY A 265 -14.96 5.56 6.47
C GLY A 265 -16.30 5.04 6.99
N TRP A 266 -16.98 5.80 7.87
CA TRP A 266 -18.32 5.45 8.34
C TRP A 266 -19.34 5.45 7.20
N ALA A 267 -19.30 6.45 6.32
CA ALA A 267 -20.17 6.50 5.15
C ALA A 267 -19.92 5.31 4.19
N ALA A 268 -18.66 4.92 4.00
CA ALA A 268 -18.32 3.73 3.21
C ALA A 268 -18.84 2.44 3.86
N PHE A 269 -18.74 2.32 5.18
CA PHE A 269 -19.35 1.22 5.95
C PHE A 269 -20.87 1.16 5.76
N GLN A 270 -21.57 2.29 5.91
CA GLN A 270 -23.02 2.36 5.72
C GLN A 270 -23.42 1.93 4.30
N ALA A 271 -22.63 2.28 3.27
CA ALA A 271 -22.90 1.86 1.90
C ALA A 271 -22.78 0.33 1.73
N ILE A 272 -21.81 -0.31 2.39
CA ILE A 272 -21.65 -1.77 2.41
C ILE A 272 -22.83 -2.43 3.13
N GLU A 273 -23.24 -1.90 4.29
CA GLU A 273 -24.40 -2.44 5.02
C GLU A 273 -25.72 -2.28 4.21
N ALA A 274 -25.88 -1.17 3.52
CA ALA A 274 -27.05 -0.95 2.63
C ALA A 274 -27.08 -1.91 1.43
N ALA A 275 -25.93 -2.44 1.01
CA ALA A 275 -25.83 -3.45 -0.06
C ALA A 275 -26.10 -4.89 0.46
N GLY A 276 -26.46 -5.06 1.75
CA GLY A 276 -26.70 -6.38 2.34
C GLY A 276 -25.57 -6.86 3.27
N GLY A 277 -24.56 -6.02 3.51
CA GLY A 277 -23.39 -6.32 4.34
C GLY A 277 -22.17 -6.76 3.53
N LEU A 278 -21.10 -7.12 4.22
CA LEU A 278 -19.81 -7.40 3.58
C LEU A 278 -19.85 -8.55 2.57
N ALA A 279 -20.59 -9.63 2.86
CA ALA A 279 -20.68 -10.79 1.96
C ALA A 279 -21.32 -10.39 0.63
N ASP A 280 -22.52 -9.78 0.68
CA ASP A 280 -23.26 -9.37 -0.52
C ASP A 280 -22.49 -8.29 -1.31
N ALA A 281 -21.80 -7.39 -0.64
CA ALA A 281 -20.98 -6.37 -1.29
C ALA A 281 -19.76 -6.97 -2.03
N ILE A 282 -19.18 -8.07 -1.55
CA ILE A 282 -18.13 -8.80 -2.25
C ILE A 282 -18.74 -9.61 -3.39
N ASP A 283 -19.80 -10.36 -3.16
CA ASP A 283 -20.42 -11.25 -4.14
C ASP A 283 -21.02 -10.48 -5.33
N SER A 284 -21.51 -9.26 -5.09
CA SER A 284 -21.99 -8.36 -6.14
C SER A 284 -20.88 -7.67 -6.95
N GLY A 285 -19.60 -7.79 -6.54
CA GLY A 285 -18.48 -7.08 -7.16
C GLY A 285 -18.34 -5.61 -6.75
N MET A 286 -19.17 -5.10 -5.84
CA MET A 286 -19.14 -3.69 -5.41
C MET A 286 -17.75 -3.25 -4.89
N ILE A 287 -17.06 -4.10 -4.16
CA ILE A 287 -15.75 -3.78 -3.60
C ILE A 287 -14.70 -3.68 -4.71
N GLU A 288 -14.75 -4.58 -5.67
CA GLU A 288 -13.86 -4.60 -6.84
C GLU A 288 -14.08 -3.37 -7.73
N ASP A 289 -15.34 -3.02 -8.03
CA ASP A 289 -15.70 -1.84 -8.82
C ASP A 289 -15.19 -0.54 -8.16
N GLN A 290 -15.31 -0.44 -6.84
CA GLN A 290 -14.80 0.70 -6.08
C GLN A 290 -13.27 0.79 -6.16
N ALA A 291 -12.57 -0.35 -6.08
CA ALA A 291 -11.11 -0.42 -6.17
C ALA A 291 -10.62 -0.02 -7.57
N GLU A 292 -11.28 -0.51 -8.62
CA GLU A 292 -10.98 -0.16 -10.01
C GLU A 292 -11.21 1.33 -10.29
N ALA A 293 -12.35 1.87 -9.89
CA ALA A 293 -12.67 3.29 -10.06
C ALA A 293 -11.67 4.20 -9.31
N ALA A 294 -11.24 3.81 -8.11
CA ALA A 294 -10.26 4.57 -7.35
C ALA A 294 -8.85 4.45 -7.95
N SER A 295 -8.49 3.30 -8.51
CA SER A 295 -7.23 3.08 -9.24
C SER A 295 -7.18 3.93 -10.51
N ALA A 296 -8.25 3.93 -11.31
CA ALA A 296 -8.35 4.72 -12.53
C ALA A 296 -8.19 6.23 -12.25
N ARG A 297 -8.79 6.74 -11.17
CA ARG A 297 -8.60 8.15 -10.75
C ARG A 297 -7.15 8.48 -10.37
N ARG A 298 -6.45 7.57 -9.68
CA ARG A 298 -5.02 7.76 -9.36
C ARG A 298 -4.16 7.75 -10.61
N GLU A 299 -4.45 6.83 -11.52
CA GLU A 299 -3.78 6.73 -12.80
C GLU A 299 -3.98 8.00 -13.64
N GLN A 300 -5.21 8.48 -13.74
CA GLN A 300 -5.52 9.73 -14.46
C GLN A 300 -4.75 10.93 -13.90
N ARG A 301 -4.69 11.08 -12.57
CA ARG A 301 -3.91 12.15 -11.94
C ARG A 301 -2.41 12.05 -12.24
N LEU A 302 -1.86 10.83 -12.26
CA LEU A 302 -0.47 10.63 -12.63
C LEU A 302 -0.21 10.96 -14.10
N ARG A 303 -1.10 10.55 -15.00
CA ARG A 303 -1.05 10.84 -16.44
C ARG A 303 -1.15 12.34 -16.72
N ALA A 304 -2.00 13.05 -16.00
CA ALA A 304 -2.13 14.51 -16.08
C ALA A 304 -0.93 15.28 -15.48
N GLY A 305 -0.10 14.62 -14.69
CA GLY A 305 1.01 15.26 -13.97
C GLY A 305 0.57 16.00 -12.70
N ASP A 306 -0.65 15.69 -12.17
CA ASP A 306 -1.19 16.24 -10.92
C ASP A 306 -0.68 15.51 -9.68
N SER A 307 0.07 14.45 -9.86
CA SER A 307 0.76 13.71 -8.79
C SER A 307 2.14 13.27 -9.24
N ASP A 308 3.08 13.27 -8.29
CA ASP A 308 4.45 12.87 -8.54
C ASP A 308 4.83 11.63 -7.71
N LEU A 309 5.72 10.81 -8.28
CA LEU A 309 6.36 9.68 -7.63
C LEU A 309 7.88 9.83 -7.72
N LEU A 310 8.53 9.98 -6.58
CA LEU A 310 10.00 10.09 -6.51
C LEU A 310 10.67 8.84 -7.10
N GLY A 311 11.72 9.02 -7.90
CA GLY A 311 12.41 7.95 -8.61
C GLY A 311 11.66 7.42 -9.85
N VAL A 312 10.41 7.88 -10.08
CA VAL A 312 9.55 7.43 -11.19
C VAL A 312 9.18 8.59 -12.12
N THR A 313 8.37 9.56 -11.64
CA THR A 313 8.00 10.76 -12.39
C THR A 313 8.80 11.98 -11.95
N LEU A 314 9.21 12.03 -10.70
CA LEU A 314 10.11 13.03 -10.14
C LEU A 314 11.50 12.40 -9.99
N GLN A 315 12.52 13.01 -10.61
CA GLN A 315 13.90 12.50 -10.64
C GLN A 315 13.98 11.04 -11.13
N PRO A 316 13.44 10.73 -12.33
CA PRO A 316 13.46 9.36 -12.85
C PRO A 316 14.88 8.86 -13.04
N VAL A 317 15.16 7.64 -12.57
CA VAL A 317 16.45 6.98 -12.78
C VAL A 317 16.57 6.43 -14.19
N ALA A 318 17.80 6.33 -14.72
CA ALA A 318 18.06 5.69 -16.00
C ALA A 318 18.05 4.15 -15.87
N GLY A 319 17.87 3.47 -17.01
CA GLY A 319 17.98 2.02 -17.11
C GLY A 319 16.65 1.29 -17.36
N PRO A 320 16.73 -0.02 -17.58
CA PRO A 320 15.57 -0.87 -17.85
C PRO A 320 14.73 -1.06 -16.59
N VAL A 321 13.48 -1.46 -16.79
CA VAL A 321 12.58 -1.85 -15.69
C VAL A 321 12.84 -3.32 -15.37
N PRO A 322 13.18 -3.66 -14.12
CA PRO A 322 13.31 -5.05 -13.70
C PRO A 322 11.98 -5.83 -13.83
N ASP A 323 12.05 -7.14 -13.90
CA ASP A 323 10.86 -7.99 -13.88
C ASP A 323 10.31 -8.10 -12.45
N ALA A 324 8.99 -8.00 -12.35
CA ALA A 324 8.31 -8.21 -11.09
C ALA A 324 8.09 -9.71 -10.83
N SER A 325 8.13 -10.11 -9.56
CA SER A 325 7.65 -11.42 -9.14
C SER A 325 6.14 -11.56 -9.41
N ALA A 326 5.71 -12.71 -9.90
CA ALA A 326 4.33 -13.00 -10.27
C ALA A 326 3.35 -12.85 -9.08
N GLU A 327 3.80 -13.03 -7.86
CA GLU A 327 2.97 -12.93 -6.65
C GLU A 327 2.42 -11.50 -6.43
N PHE A 328 3.05 -10.47 -7.04
CA PHE A 328 2.64 -9.07 -6.91
C PHE A 328 1.84 -8.54 -8.11
N ALA A 329 1.46 -9.41 -9.06
CA ALA A 329 0.73 -9.02 -10.27
C ALA A 329 -0.65 -8.37 -9.98
N GLY A 330 -1.29 -8.74 -8.86
CA GLY A 330 -2.61 -8.20 -8.46
C GLY A 330 -2.57 -6.86 -7.72
N ILE A 331 -1.39 -6.25 -7.54
CA ILE A 331 -1.26 -4.98 -6.81
C ILE A 331 -1.44 -3.80 -7.76
N SER A 332 -2.39 -2.92 -7.44
CA SER A 332 -2.68 -1.69 -8.20
C SER A 332 -1.65 -0.60 -7.90
N ARG A 333 -0.46 -0.67 -8.52
CA ARG A 333 0.64 0.28 -8.32
C ARG A 333 0.59 1.42 -9.34
N PRO A 334 0.48 2.70 -8.93
CA PRO A 334 0.56 3.82 -9.87
C PRO A 334 1.85 3.84 -10.70
N ALA A 335 2.98 3.39 -10.12
CA ALA A 335 4.25 3.29 -10.83
C ALA A 335 4.20 2.35 -12.05
N ALA A 336 3.31 1.35 -12.05
CA ALA A 336 3.23 0.34 -13.10
C ALA A 336 2.97 0.93 -14.49
N ILE A 337 2.27 2.06 -14.57
CA ILE A 337 2.03 2.78 -15.84
C ILE A 337 3.35 3.26 -16.45
N VAL A 338 4.19 3.91 -15.64
CA VAL A 338 5.48 4.43 -16.11
C VAL A 338 6.44 3.29 -16.40
N GLU A 339 6.39 2.22 -15.58
CA GLU A 339 7.15 0.99 -15.81
C GLU A 339 6.79 0.35 -17.15
N HIS A 340 5.51 0.27 -17.48
CA HIS A 340 5.01 -0.25 -18.76
C HIS A 340 5.44 0.66 -19.92
N LEU A 341 5.22 1.97 -19.81
CA LEU A 341 5.64 2.97 -20.81
C LEU A 341 7.13 2.82 -21.11
N ARG A 342 7.98 2.73 -20.07
CA ARG A 342 9.42 2.57 -20.23
C ARG A 342 9.82 1.27 -20.92
N ARG A 343 9.19 0.14 -20.58
CA ARG A 343 9.43 -1.12 -21.26
C ARG A 343 9.11 -1.02 -22.74
N THR A 344 7.97 -0.43 -23.08
CA THR A 344 7.54 -0.24 -24.48
C THR A 344 8.51 0.68 -25.24
N ALA A 345 8.87 1.81 -24.64
CA ALA A 345 9.76 2.78 -25.26
C ALA A 345 11.18 2.22 -25.48
N LEU A 346 11.71 1.45 -24.53
CA LEU A 346 13.05 0.86 -24.64
C LEU A 346 13.10 -0.38 -25.55
N ALA A 347 11.97 -1.03 -25.83
CA ALA A 347 11.91 -2.13 -26.79
C ALA A 347 12.19 -1.67 -28.23
N SER A 348 11.82 -0.43 -28.58
CA SER A 348 12.09 0.20 -29.89
C SER A 348 12.31 1.72 -29.69
N PRO A 349 13.49 2.12 -29.17
CA PRO A 349 13.71 3.51 -28.81
C PRO A 349 13.76 4.41 -30.05
N PRO A 350 12.88 5.44 -30.16
CA PRO A 350 12.90 6.39 -31.23
C PRO A 350 14.12 7.33 -31.10
N ARG A 351 14.62 7.83 -32.23
CA ARG A 351 15.58 8.93 -32.26
C ARG A 351 14.81 10.24 -31.98
N LEU A 352 15.01 10.81 -30.83
CA LEU A 352 14.33 12.00 -30.39
C LEU A 352 15.20 13.25 -30.52
N LEU A 353 14.63 14.30 -31.04
CA LEU A 353 15.23 15.61 -31.10
C LEU A 353 14.36 16.64 -30.39
N ILE A 354 14.94 17.39 -29.46
CA ILE A 354 14.32 18.58 -28.90
C ILE A 354 14.95 19.79 -29.60
N LEU A 355 14.10 20.61 -30.20
CA LEU A 355 14.46 21.91 -30.74
C LEU A 355 14.06 23.01 -29.78
N ARG A 356 15.03 23.81 -29.36
CA ARG A 356 14.78 24.99 -28.51
C ARG A 356 14.64 26.23 -29.36
N GLY A 357 13.45 26.82 -29.35
CA GLY A 357 13.16 28.11 -29.93
C GLY A 357 13.68 29.28 -29.06
N ALA A 358 13.45 30.49 -29.54
CA ALA A 358 13.91 31.74 -28.90
C ALA A 358 12.90 32.33 -27.92
N SER A 359 11.76 31.70 -27.70
CA SER A 359 10.73 32.26 -26.78
C SER A 359 11.13 32.12 -25.30
N ASP A 360 10.60 32.98 -24.44
CA ASP A 360 10.86 32.95 -23.00
C ASP A 360 10.40 31.64 -22.35
N SER A 361 9.40 30.96 -22.91
CA SER A 361 8.90 29.66 -22.41
C SER A 361 9.79 28.49 -22.78
N ALA A 362 10.62 28.60 -23.82
CA ALA A 362 11.37 27.48 -24.42
C ALA A 362 12.21 26.69 -23.41
N ALA A 363 12.90 27.36 -22.50
CA ALA A 363 13.74 26.70 -21.50
C ALA A 363 12.91 25.96 -20.43
N GLY A 364 11.72 26.45 -20.11
CA GLY A 364 10.75 25.79 -19.21
C GLY A 364 10.18 24.53 -19.83
N GLU A 365 9.72 24.63 -21.07
CA GLU A 365 9.17 23.52 -21.84
C GLU A 365 10.23 22.43 -22.10
N GLU A 366 11.48 22.81 -22.43
CA GLU A 366 12.59 21.86 -22.58
C GLU A 366 12.80 21.04 -21.29
N ARG A 367 12.89 21.71 -20.14
CA ARG A 367 13.06 20.98 -18.86
C ARG A 367 11.91 20.02 -18.59
N ALA A 368 10.68 20.43 -18.85
CA ALA A 368 9.51 19.58 -18.66
C ALA A 368 9.52 18.39 -19.62
N MET A 369 9.84 18.60 -20.90
CA MET A 369 9.94 17.53 -21.89
C MET A 369 11.08 16.56 -21.59
N ARG A 370 12.25 17.03 -21.17
CA ARG A 370 13.35 16.17 -20.72
C ARG A 370 12.93 15.28 -19.55
N ARG A 371 12.17 15.82 -18.61
CA ARG A 371 11.63 15.03 -17.47
C ARG A 371 10.67 13.96 -17.97
N LEU A 372 9.73 14.29 -18.85
CA LEU A 372 8.78 13.33 -19.43
C LEU A 372 9.49 12.21 -20.19
N LEU A 373 10.46 12.55 -21.04
CA LEU A 373 11.23 11.56 -21.81
C LEU A 373 12.10 10.67 -20.89
N ALA A 374 12.68 11.24 -19.85
CA ALA A 374 13.45 10.49 -18.86
C ALA A 374 12.58 9.47 -18.10
N MET A 375 11.28 9.75 -17.87
CA MET A 375 10.34 8.78 -17.30
C MET A 375 10.19 7.55 -18.20
N ALA A 376 10.14 7.74 -19.52
CA ALA A 376 10.14 6.67 -20.50
C ALA A 376 11.53 6.03 -20.73
N GLY A 377 12.58 6.50 -20.05
CA GLY A 377 13.95 6.04 -20.23
C GLY A 377 14.62 6.55 -21.51
N LEU A 378 14.04 7.55 -22.16
CA LEU A 378 14.49 8.09 -23.43
C LEU A 378 15.37 9.32 -23.21
N GLN A 379 16.41 9.44 -24.06
CA GLN A 379 17.35 10.57 -24.07
C GLN A 379 17.30 11.27 -25.41
N PRO A 380 16.80 12.51 -25.50
CA PRO A 380 16.77 13.28 -26.72
C PRO A 380 18.13 13.92 -27.03
N VAL A 381 18.42 14.15 -28.30
CA VAL A 381 19.41 15.14 -28.74
C VAL A 381 18.76 16.52 -28.60
N ILE A 382 19.54 17.52 -28.19
CA ILE A 382 19.01 18.88 -27.98
C ILE A 382 19.82 19.82 -28.89
N LEU A 383 19.11 20.55 -29.74
CA LEU A 383 19.70 21.50 -30.70
C LEU A 383 18.92 22.84 -30.62
N GLY A 384 19.59 23.92 -31.00
CA GLY A 384 18.94 25.19 -31.30
C GLY A 384 18.13 25.09 -32.61
N ALA A 385 17.08 25.87 -32.71
CA ALA A 385 16.24 25.87 -33.92
C ALA A 385 16.95 26.43 -35.16
N ASP A 386 18.10 27.09 -34.98
CA ASP A 386 18.97 27.64 -35.99
C ASP A 386 20.06 26.66 -36.51
N GLU A 387 20.18 25.47 -35.92
CA GLU A 387 21.17 24.45 -36.24
C GLU A 387 20.74 23.52 -37.40
N ALA A 388 20.33 24.03 -38.53
CA ALA A 388 19.68 23.28 -39.63
C ALA A 388 20.48 22.06 -40.15
N GLU A 389 21.81 22.16 -40.23
CA GLU A 389 22.67 21.05 -40.68
C GLU A 389 22.71 19.91 -39.66
N ALA A 390 22.80 20.23 -38.37
CA ALA A 390 22.79 19.26 -37.28
C ALA A 390 21.45 18.57 -37.18
N ILE A 391 20.34 19.30 -37.36
CA ILE A 391 18.96 18.77 -37.38
C ILE A 391 18.82 17.72 -38.50
N THR A 392 19.29 18.03 -39.70
CA THR A 392 19.23 17.12 -40.85
C THR A 392 20.11 15.88 -40.65
N ALA A 393 21.29 16.05 -40.07
CA ALA A 393 22.22 14.96 -39.77
C ALA A 393 21.67 14.00 -38.68
N ALA A 394 20.94 14.48 -37.74
CA ALA A 394 20.35 13.69 -36.61
C ALA A 394 19.31 12.66 -37.09
N ARG A 395 18.70 12.86 -38.28
CA ARG A 395 17.63 11.97 -38.81
C ARG A 395 16.63 11.52 -37.75
N PRO A 396 15.98 12.46 -37.05
CA PRO A 396 15.10 12.12 -35.94
C PRO A 396 13.83 11.41 -36.44
N ASP A 397 13.32 10.47 -35.62
CA ASP A 397 12.00 9.87 -35.84
C ASP A 397 10.89 10.79 -35.27
N VAL A 398 11.18 11.50 -34.20
CA VAL A 398 10.28 12.49 -33.59
C VAL A 398 11.05 13.76 -33.23
N VAL A 399 10.44 14.90 -33.52
CA VAL A 399 10.94 16.24 -33.18
C VAL A 399 9.99 16.95 -32.26
N ILE A 400 10.48 17.45 -31.14
CA ILE A 400 9.70 18.19 -30.14
C ILE A 400 10.19 19.64 -30.14
N GLY A 401 9.30 20.58 -30.49
CA GLY A 401 9.59 22.01 -30.49
C GLY A 401 9.23 22.68 -29.17
N CYS A 402 10.21 23.17 -28.44
CA CYS A 402 10.04 23.93 -27.21
C CYS A 402 10.06 25.44 -27.50
N GLY A 403 9.02 26.16 -27.09
CA GLY A 403 8.83 27.56 -27.46
C GLY A 403 8.57 27.80 -28.94
N MET A 404 8.02 26.79 -29.64
CA MET A 404 7.76 26.78 -31.06
C MET A 404 6.35 26.30 -31.35
N THR A 405 5.68 26.96 -32.29
CA THR A 405 4.33 26.58 -32.74
C THR A 405 4.28 26.03 -34.16
N ALA A 406 5.41 26.13 -34.89
CA ALA A 406 5.50 25.75 -36.28
C ALA A 406 6.74 24.85 -36.53
N VAL A 407 6.61 23.99 -37.54
CA VAL A 407 7.65 23.08 -38.01
C VAL A 407 8.78 23.89 -38.68
N PRO A 408 10.05 23.71 -38.25
CA PRO A 408 11.18 24.30 -38.97
C PRO A 408 11.29 23.80 -40.44
N HIS A 409 11.81 24.64 -41.33
CA HIS A 409 12.04 24.26 -42.70
C HIS A 409 12.95 23.03 -42.83
N GLY A 410 12.55 22.07 -43.63
CA GLY A 410 13.34 20.85 -43.91
C GLY A 410 12.95 19.63 -43.04
N LEU A 411 12.03 19.76 -42.10
CA LEU A 411 11.48 18.64 -41.33
C LEU A 411 10.13 18.18 -41.89
N ALA A 412 9.88 16.88 -41.85
CA ALA A 412 8.57 16.33 -42.18
C ALA A 412 7.53 16.74 -41.12
N ALA A 413 6.42 17.34 -41.57
CA ALA A 413 5.37 17.82 -40.64
C ALA A 413 4.82 16.73 -39.69
N GLY A 414 4.84 15.47 -40.14
CA GLY A 414 4.33 14.33 -39.34
C GLY A 414 5.20 13.95 -38.15
N SER A 415 6.46 14.35 -38.10
CA SER A 415 7.40 14.04 -37.01
C SER A 415 7.50 15.14 -35.95
N PHE A 416 6.86 16.30 -36.18
CA PHE A 416 6.92 17.44 -35.26
C PHE A 416 5.78 17.45 -34.26
N ARG A 417 6.09 17.77 -33.01
CA ARG A 417 5.14 18.02 -31.92
C ARG A 417 5.55 19.28 -31.17
N ALA A 418 4.63 20.19 -30.91
CA ALA A 418 4.86 21.32 -30.02
C ALA A 418 4.87 20.87 -28.56
N ALA A 419 5.88 21.22 -27.79
CA ALA A 419 5.99 20.87 -26.37
C ALA A 419 4.79 21.36 -25.54
N ALA A 420 4.35 22.61 -25.79
CA ALA A 420 3.16 23.17 -25.13
C ALA A 420 1.92 22.27 -25.30
N SER A 421 1.68 21.74 -26.50
CA SER A 421 0.54 20.85 -26.76
C SER A 421 0.60 19.54 -25.98
N ILE A 422 1.80 19.01 -25.70
CA ILE A 422 1.99 17.81 -24.88
C ILE A 422 1.79 18.15 -23.40
N LEU A 423 2.35 19.26 -22.93
CA LEU A 423 2.32 19.68 -21.53
C LEU A 423 0.92 20.08 -21.06
N ASP A 424 0.12 20.64 -21.98
CA ASP A 424 -1.27 21.05 -21.71
C ASP A 424 -2.27 19.88 -21.86
N SER A 425 -1.81 18.71 -22.33
CA SER A 425 -2.63 17.52 -22.43
C SER A 425 -3.04 16.99 -21.05
N GLY A 426 -4.29 16.59 -20.91
CA GLY A 426 -4.78 15.86 -19.73
C GLY A 426 -4.20 14.44 -19.61
N ASP A 427 -3.50 13.95 -20.61
CA ASP A 427 -2.77 12.66 -20.65
C ASP A 427 -1.35 12.85 -21.18
N ARG A 428 -0.49 13.45 -20.36
CA ARG A 428 0.91 13.71 -20.73
C ARG A 428 1.70 12.42 -21.00
N LEU A 429 1.39 11.34 -20.29
CA LEU A 429 2.04 10.04 -20.50
C LEU A 429 1.58 9.35 -21.78
N GLY A 430 0.32 9.49 -22.14
CA GLY A 430 -0.21 8.94 -23.41
C GLY A 430 0.29 9.67 -24.66
N CYS A 431 0.85 10.87 -24.50
CA CYS A 431 1.46 11.63 -25.60
C CYS A 431 2.90 11.19 -25.92
N LEU A 432 3.55 10.42 -25.05
CA LEU A 432 4.89 9.86 -25.25
C LEU A 432 4.83 8.53 -26.00
#